data_a7987dd05bc80133cff7efef036b199e
#
_entry.id   a7987dd05bc80133cff7efef036b199e
#
_cell.length_a   1.000
_cell.length_b   1.000
_cell.length_c   1.000
_cell.angle_alpha   90.00
_cell.angle_beta   90.00
_cell.angle_gamma   90.00
#
_symmetry.space_group_name_H-M   'P 1'
#
loop_
_entity.id
_entity.type
_entity.pdbx_description
1 polymer ?
#
loop_
_entity_poly.entity_id
_entity_poly.type
_entity_poly.pdbx_seq_one_letter_code
_entity_poly.pdbx_strand_id
1 'polypeptide(L)'
;VTYDTFFEELNAAIATLNEHPNEQLVPTADYIYKGDVKKWIKFANSLKLRLAIRIAYANPVKAQQMAEEAVKPANGGVIESNADNATWNYFETSQNPIYVATRYNQVQTSDHGGVACLTGGDTHAAADIICYMNGYKDNRREKFFTKSEWAGYDYVGMRRGIVIPELKTVGHKYSGVNIA
;
A
#
# COMPACT_ATOMS: atom_id res chain seq x y z
N VAL A 1 4.16 -25.51 -8.04
CA VAL A 1 2.88 -25.55 -8.78
C VAL A 1 2.24 -24.16 -8.81
N THR A 2 1.79 -23.56 -7.69
CA THR A 2 1.03 -22.30 -7.68
C THR A 2 1.78 -21.12 -8.33
N TYR A 3 3.05 -20.93 -8.01
CA TYR A 3 3.84 -19.85 -8.63
C TYR A 3 4.14 -20.08 -10.10
N ASP A 4 4.23 -21.34 -10.53
CA ASP A 4 4.42 -21.67 -11.95
C ASP A 4 3.21 -21.21 -12.75
N THR A 5 2.01 -21.52 -12.28
CA THR A 5 0.77 -21.07 -12.90
C THR A 5 0.68 -19.54 -12.97
N PHE A 6 1.06 -18.83 -11.90
CA PHE A 6 1.07 -17.35 -11.93
C PHE A 6 2.02 -16.78 -12.99
N PHE A 7 3.21 -17.38 -13.14
CA PHE A 7 4.15 -16.94 -14.17
C PHE A 7 3.66 -17.28 -15.59
N GLU A 8 3.05 -18.45 -15.78
CA GLU A 8 2.46 -18.82 -17.06
C GLU A 8 1.34 -17.85 -17.47
N GLU A 9 0.41 -17.56 -16.56
CA GLU A 9 -0.68 -16.62 -16.81
C GLU A 9 -0.17 -15.19 -17.07
N LEU A 10 0.80 -14.70 -16.29
CA LEU A 10 1.41 -13.38 -16.50
C LEU A 10 2.16 -13.30 -17.82
N ASN A 11 2.92 -14.34 -18.18
CA ASN A 11 3.63 -14.40 -19.47
C ASN A 11 2.65 -14.36 -20.63
N ALA A 12 1.57 -15.11 -20.58
CA ALA A 12 0.54 -15.12 -21.62
C ALA A 12 -0.14 -13.74 -21.73
N ALA A 13 -0.51 -13.13 -20.59
CA ALA A 13 -1.10 -11.79 -20.57
C ALA A 13 -0.15 -10.72 -21.13
N ILE A 14 1.14 -10.73 -20.72
CA ILE A 14 2.15 -9.80 -21.22
C ILE A 14 2.37 -9.98 -22.73
N ALA A 15 2.42 -11.22 -23.23
CA ALA A 15 2.56 -11.51 -24.64
C ALA A 15 1.39 -10.92 -25.44
N THR A 16 0.15 -11.21 -25.03
CA THR A 16 -1.05 -10.67 -25.67
C THR A 16 -1.07 -9.14 -25.68
N LEU A 17 -0.75 -8.50 -24.55
CA LEU A 17 -0.70 -7.03 -24.48
C LEU A 17 0.40 -6.43 -25.38
N ASN A 18 1.53 -7.12 -25.52
CA ASN A 18 2.62 -6.67 -26.40
C ASN A 18 2.32 -6.85 -27.90
N GLU A 19 1.35 -7.68 -28.28
CA GLU A 19 0.85 -7.74 -29.66
C GLU A 19 0.05 -6.48 -30.02
N HIS A 20 -0.52 -5.80 -29.00
CA HIS A 20 -1.43 -4.67 -29.17
C HIS A 20 -1.02 -3.41 -28.37
N PRO A 21 0.28 -3.00 -28.37
CA PRO A 21 0.80 -2.00 -27.43
C PRO A 21 0.30 -0.57 -27.66
N ASN A 22 -0.27 -0.30 -28.83
CA ASN A 22 -0.79 1.02 -29.22
C ASN A 22 -2.33 1.04 -29.28
N GLU A 23 -2.97 -0.07 -28.97
CA GLU A 23 -4.42 -0.12 -28.86
C GLU A 23 -4.86 0.47 -27.52
N GLN A 24 -6.10 0.92 -27.47
CA GLN A 24 -6.70 1.44 -26.26
C GLN A 24 -7.90 0.55 -25.90
N LEU A 25 -7.89 0.01 -24.69
CA LEU A 25 -9.05 -0.65 -24.14
C LEU A 25 -10.17 0.38 -23.90
N VAL A 26 -11.40 -0.06 -23.70
CA VAL A 26 -12.55 0.82 -23.44
C VAL A 26 -12.28 1.63 -22.16
N PRO A 27 -12.06 2.98 -22.23
CA PRO A 27 -11.64 3.77 -21.08
C PRO A 27 -12.66 3.79 -19.93
N THR A 28 -13.94 3.63 -20.25
CA THR A 28 -15.03 3.59 -19.26
C THR A 28 -15.11 2.26 -18.51
N ALA A 29 -14.54 1.19 -19.06
CA ALA A 29 -14.47 -0.12 -18.42
C ALA A 29 -13.18 -0.30 -17.60
N ASP A 30 -12.14 0.48 -17.89
CA ASP A 30 -10.86 0.45 -17.16
C ASP A 30 -10.75 1.62 -16.18
N TYR A 31 -11.06 1.39 -14.93
CA TYR A 31 -11.01 2.40 -13.86
C TYR A 31 -9.59 2.75 -13.40
N ILE A 32 -8.57 1.93 -13.74
CA ILE A 32 -7.19 2.10 -13.27
C ILE A 32 -6.39 2.95 -14.25
N TYR A 33 -6.24 2.47 -15.47
CA TYR A 33 -5.38 3.10 -16.48
C TYR A 33 -6.12 3.72 -17.65
N LYS A 34 -7.45 3.73 -17.61
CA LYS A 34 -8.31 4.31 -18.66
C LYS A 34 -8.03 3.74 -20.05
N GLY A 35 -7.68 2.47 -20.11
CA GLY A 35 -7.45 1.74 -21.35
C GLY A 35 -6.00 1.79 -21.87
N ASP A 36 -5.06 2.35 -21.11
CA ASP A 36 -3.65 2.43 -21.50
C ASP A 36 -2.97 1.07 -21.39
N VAL A 37 -2.80 0.40 -22.53
CA VAL A 37 -2.19 -0.94 -22.63
C VAL A 37 -0.74 -0.94 -22.16
N LYS A 38 0.03 0.12 -22.44
CA LYS A 38 1.43 0.19 -22.01
C LYS A 38 1.57 0.20 -20.49
N LYS A 39 0.67 0.87 -19.79
CA LYS A 39 0.64 0.84 -18.33
C LYS A 39 0.26 -0.52 -17.77
N TRP A 40 -0.67 -1.22 -18.42
CA TRP A 40 -1.00 -2.59 -18.06
C TRP A 40 0.16 -3.56 -18.24
N ILE A 41 0.98 -3.40 -19.30
CA ILE A 41 2.21 -4.18 -19.51
C ILE A 41 3.20 -3.93 -18.37
N LYS A 42 3.46 -2.68 -18.02
CA LYS A 42 4.33 -2.32 -16.89
C LYS A 42 3.83 -2.88 -15.57
N PHE A 43 2.53 -2.82 -15.33
CA PHE A 43 1.92 -3.39 -14.14
C PHE A 43 2.11 -4.91 -14.06
N ALA A 44 1.83 -5.64 -15.15
CA ALA A 44 1.99 -7.09 -15.21
C ALA A 44 3.46 -7.52 -15.01
N ASN A 45 4.41 -6.82 -15.65
CA ASN A 45 5.83 -7.05 -15.45
C ASN A 45 6.27 -6.76 -14.00
N SER A 46 5.77 -5.69 -13.39
CA SER A 46 6.07 -5.35 -11.98
C SER A 46 5.53 -6.41 -11.02
N LEU A 47 4.35 -6.95 -11.29
CA LEU A 47 3.80 -8.07 -10.53
C LEU A 47 4.64 -9.34 -10.71
N LYS A 48 5.07 -9.65 -11.95
CA LYS A 48 5.98 -10.77 -12.25
C LYS A 48 7.30 -10.63 -11.48
N LEU A 49 7.91 -9.45 -11.49
CA LEU A 49 9.13 -9.14 -10.72
C LEU A 49 8.94 -9.37 -9.23
N ARG A 50 7.83 -8.86 -8.67
CA ARG A 50 7.49 -9.03 -7.26
C ARG A 50 7.34 -10.51 -6.87
N LEU A 51 6.68 -11.31 -7.69
CA LEU A 51 6.52 -12.75 -7.47
C LEU A 51 7.85 -13.50 -7.60
N ALA A 52 8.70 -13.11 -8.54
CA ALA A 52 10.04 -13.67 -8.71
C ALA A 52 10.89 -13.46 -7.45
N ILE A 53 10.91 -12.25 -6.90
CA ILE A 53 11.64 -11.95 -5.66
C ILE A 53 11.11 -12.79 -4.48
N ARG A 54 9.80 -13.04 -4.40
CA ARG A 54 9.22 -13.86 -3.31
C ARG A 54 9.70 -15.31 -3.32
N ILE A 55 10.03 -15.87 -4.47
CA ILE A 55 10.53 -17.25 -4.57
C ILE A 55 12.05 -17.36 -4.61
N ALA A 56 12.78 -16.26 -4.42
CA ALA A 56 14.23 -16.19 -4.59
C ALA A 56 14.98 -17.24 -3.74
N TYR A 57 14.53 -17.51 -2.52
CA TYR A 57 15.13 -18.53 -1.66
C TYR A 57 14.61 -19.94 -1.94
N ALA A 58 13.38 -20.08 -2.44
CA ALA A 58 12.78 -21.38 -2.71
C ALA A 58 13.20 -21.95 -4.07
N ASN A 59 13.36 -21.09 -5.08
CA ASN A 59 13.80 -21.45 -6.43
C ASN A 59 14.58 -20.30 -7.07
N PRO A 60 15.87 -20.14 -6.73
CA PRO A 60 16.70 -19.02 -7.16
C PRO A 60 16.87 -18.94 -8.67
N VAL A 61 16.97 -20.08 -9.36
CA VAL A 61 17.15 -20.13 -10.82
C VAL A 61 15.92 -19.55 -11.53
N LYS A 62 14.73 -19.99 -11.16
CA LYS A 62 13.47 -19.49 -11.72
C LYS A 62 13.23 -18.05 -11.33
N ALA A 63 13.54 -17.68 -10.09
CA ALA A 63 13.44 -16.31 -9.60
C ALA A 63 14.28 -15.35 -10.45
N GLN A 64 15.53 -15.69 -10.69
CA GLN A 64 16.43 -14.89 -11.52
C GLN A 64 15.89 -14.77 -12.95
N GLN A 65 15.53 -15.87 -13.59
CA GLN A 65 14.99 -15.86 -14.94
C GLN A 65 13.75 -14.93 -15.05
N MET A 66 12.76 -15.13 -14.17
CA MET A 66 11.52 -14.34 -14.22
C MET A 66 11.75 -12.85 -13.90
N ALA A 67 12.66 -12.54 -12.99
CA ALA A 67 13.01 -11.17 -12.66
C ALA A 67 13.72 -10.46 -13.82
N GLU A 68 14.73 -11.10 -14.42
CA GLU A 68 15.46 -10.54 -15.56
C GLU A 68 14.57 -10.34 -16.78
N GLU A 69 13.65 -11.28 -17.05
CA GLU A 69 12.65 -11.10 -18.12
C GLU A 69 11.70 -9.95 -17.86
N ALA A 70 11.24 -9.76 -16.61
CA ALA A 70 10.29 -8.71 -16.25
C ALA A 70 10.86 -7.30 -16.45
N VAL A 71 12.16 -7.10 -16.19
CA VAL A 71 12.79 -5.77 -16.29
C VAL A 71 13.31 -5.43 -17.69
N LYS A 72 13.24 -6.36 -18.65
CA LYS A 72 13.71 -6.10 -20.03
C LYS A 72 12.86 -5.01 -20.69
N PRO A 73 13.47 -3.92 -21.22
CA PRO A 73 12.72 -2.90 -21.95
C PRO A 73 11.94 -3.44 -23.16
N ALA A 74 12.49 -4.47 -23.80
CA ALA A 74 11.84 -5.14 -24.94
C ALA A 74 10.49 -5.79 -24.57
N ASN A 75 10.26 -6.10 -23.29
CA ASN A 75 8.99 -6.64 -22.77
C ASN A 75 8.08 -5.54 -22.20
N GLY A 76 8.35 -4.25 -22.48
CA GLY A 76 7.57 -3.11 -22.01
C GLY A 76 8.01 -2.51 -20.67
N GLY A 77 9.00 -3.14 -20.00
CA GLY A 77 9.55 -2.64 -18.73
C GLY A 77 8.61 -2.78 -17.53
N VAL A 78 9.00 -2.18 -16.41
CA VAL A 78 8.27 -2.18 -15.14
C VAL A 78 7.79 -0.77 -14.78
N ILE A 79 7.03 -0.64 -13.69
CA ILE A 79 6.67 0.67 -13.11
C ILE A 79 7.94 1.35 -12.59
N GLU A 80 8.25 2.54 -13.11
CA GLU A 80 9.44 3.31 -12.77
C GLU A 80 9.12 4.67 -12.16
N SER A 81 7.88 5.13 -12.31
CA SER A 81 7.45 6.45 -11.82
C SER A 81 6.06 6.40 -11.19
N ASN A 82 5.73 7.44 -10.42
CA ASN A 82 4.39 7.59 -9.85
C ASN A 82 3.29 7.75 -10.90
N ALA A 83 3.64 8.16 -12.12
CA ALA A 83 2.69 8.25 -13.25
C ALA A 83 2.21 6.88 -13.75
N ASP A 84 2.95 5.81 -13.43
CA ASP A 84 2.62 4.43 -13.80
C ASP A 84 1.87 3.69 -12.70
N ASN A 85 1.61 4.31 -11.53
CA ASN A 85 0.94 3.66 -10.41
C ASN A 85 -0.48 3.22 -10.76
N ALA A 86 -0.82 1.99 -10.38
CA ALA A 86 -2.19 1.49 -10.45
C ALA A 86 -3.00 2.07 -9.29
N THR A 87 -3.76 3.12 -9.56
CA THR A 87 -4.53 3.81 -8.53
C THR A 87 -6.02 3.61 -8.76
N TRP A 88 -6.70 3.07 -7.76
CA TRP A 88 -8.16 2.99 -7.74
C TRP A 88 -8.70 4.22 -6.99
N ASN A 89 -9.30 5.15 -7.73
CA ASN A 89 -9.95 6.32 -7.15
C ASN A 89 -11.37 5.98 -6.73
N TYR A 90 -11.65 6.12 -5.44
CA TYR A 90 -13.00 5.99 -4.91
C TYR A 90 -13.81 7.26 -5.19
N PHE A 91 -15.11 7.11 -5.41
CA PHE A 91 -16.03 8.24 -5.56
C PHE A 91 -16.38 8.82 -4.19
N GLU A 92 -16.75 10.10 -4.14
CA GLU A 92 -17.21 10.76 -2.91
C GLU A 92 -18.39 10.01 -2.25
N THR A 93 -19.25 9.40 -3.07
CA THR A 93 -20.41 8.63 -2.63
C THR A 93 -20.08 7.19 -2.22
N SER A 94 -18.88 6.70 -2.52
CA SER A 94 -18.42 5.34 -2.23
C SER A 94 -16.99 5.36 -1.74
N GLN A 95 -16.81 5.73 -0.48
CA GLN A 95 -15.48 5.82 0.13
C GLN A 95 -14.84 4.45 0.33
N ASN A 96 -13.50 4.43 0.33
CA ASN A 96 -12.74 3.21 0.66
C ASN A 96 -13.13 2.70 2.07
N PRO A 97 -13.58 1.45 2.21
CA PRO A 97 -13.98 0.90 3.51
C PRO A 97 -12.88 0.98 4.57
N ILE A 98 -11.61 0.79 4.16
CA ILE A 98 -10.46 0.90 5.08
C ILE A 98 -10.29 2.35 5.55
N TYR A 99 -10.44 3.33 4.65
CA TYR A 99 -10.40 4.74 5.01
C TYR A 99 -11.51 5.08 6.00
N VAL A 100 -12.75 4.64 5.72
CA VAL A 100 -13.90 4.87 6.61
C VAL A 100 -13.65 4.25 7.97
N ALA A 101 -13.24 2.98 8.05
CA ALA A 101 -12.94 2.31 9.30
C ALA A 101 -11.80 3.01 10.08
N THR A 102 -10.71 3.38 9.40
CA THR A 102 -9.58 4.09 10.01
C THR A 102 -10.01 5.45 10.53
N ARG A 103 -10.79 6.21 9.77
CA ARG A 103 -11.28 7.54 10.16
C ARG A 103 -12.18 7.47 11.40
N TYR A 104 -13.10 6.52 11.46
CA TYR A 104 -14.01 6.37 12.60
C TYR A 104 -13.33 5.84 13.86
N ASN A 105 -12.31 4.98 13.68
CA ASN A 105 -11.63 4.30 14.78
C ASN A 105 -10.33 4.99 15.19
N GLN A 106 -10.00 6.13 14.58
CA GLN A 106 -8.78 6.85 14.88
C GLN A 106 -8.84 7.53 16.24
N VAL A 107 -7.70 7.56 16.93
CA VAL A 107 -7.51 8.41 18.11
C VAL A 107 -7.60 9.86 17.67
N GLN A 108 -8.60 10.58 18.15
CA GLN A 108 -8.70 12.01 17.95
C GLN A 108 -8.34 12.73 19.25
N THR A 109 -7.37 13.60 19.16
CA THR A 109 -7.14 14.63 20.18
C THR A 109 -8.18 15.74 20.02
N SER A 110 -8.53 16.42 21.08
CA SER A 110 -9.52 17.50 21.13
C SER A 110 -9.28 18.63 20.13
N ASP A 111 -8.07 18.73 19.59
CA ASP A 111 -7.61 19.85 18.75
C ASP A 111 -7.77 19.64 17.25
N HIS A 112 -8.23 18.48 16.80
CA HIS A 112 -8.35 18.12 15.39
C HIS A 112 -9.79 18.26 14.87
N GLY A 113 -10.32 19.45 14.89
CA GLY A 113 -11.45 19.85 14.06
C GLY A 113 -12.82 19.21 14.36
N GLY A 114 -13.08 18.77 15.56
CA GLY A 114 -14.45 18.53 16.03
C GLY A 114 -15.19 17.31 15.49
N VAL A 115 -14.54 16.39 14.81
CA VAL A 115 -15.16 15.11 14.45
C VAL A 115 -14.98 14.14 15.63
N ALA A 116 -16.03 13.99 16.43
CA ALA A 116 -16.05 13.02 17.52
C ALA A 116 -15.80 11.60 16.94
N CYS A 117 -14.72 10.96 17.38
CA CYS A 117 -14.54 9.54 17.12
C CYS A 117 -15.57 8.76 17.94
N LEU A 118 -16.57 8.20 17.28
CA LEU A 118 -17.68 7.51 17.93
C LEU A 118 -17.23 6.24 18.66
N THR A 119 -16.12 5.63 18.26
CA THR A 119 -15.61 4.36 18.80
C THR A 119 -14.43 4.52 19.75
N GLY A 120 -14.00 5.76 19.96
CA GLY A 120 -13.01 6.05 20.96
C GLY A 120 -11.56 5.70 20.58
N GLY A 121 -11.23 5.58 19.30
CA GLY A 121 -9.85 5.43 18.84
C GLY A 121 -9.30 4.01 18.93
N ASP A 122 -9.99 3.07 18.31
CA ASP A 122 -9.52 1.69 18.22
C ASP A 122 -8.32 1.51 17.27
N THR A 123 -8.07 2.51 16.39
CA THR A 123 -6.99 2.46 15.42
C THR A 123 -5.80 3.30 15.87
N HIS A 124 -4.71 2.62 16.19
CA HIS A 124 -3.46 3.22 16.64
C HIS A 124 -2.31 2.77 15.76
N ALA A 125 -1.25 3.58 15.71
CA ALA A 125 0.01 3.14 15.16
C ALA A 125 0.59 2.00 16.02
N ALA A 126 1.00 0.89 15.39
CA ALA A 126 1.62 -0.21 16.12
C ALA A 126 3.02 0.18 16.61
N ALA A 127 3.39 -0.27 17.82
CA ALA A 127 4.70 0.02 18.40
C ALA A 127 5.85 -0.46 17.51
N ASP A 128 5.68 -1.60 16.83
CA ASP A 128 6.71 -2.16 15.96
C ASP A 128 7.13 -1.17 14.87
N ILE A 129 6.19 -0.67 14.07
CA ILE A 129 6.51 0.27 12.98
C ILE A 129 7.05 1.59 13.52
N ILE A 130 6.48 2.11 14.61
CA ILE A 130 6.97 3.35 15.22
C ILE A 130 8.39 3.20 15.74
N CYS A 131 8.74 2.07 16.38
CA CYS A 131 10.10 1.80 16.83
C CYS A 131 11.11 1.79 15.67
N TYR A 132 10.78 1.12 14.57
CA TYR A 132 11.63 1.14 13.37
C TYR A 132 11.80 2.55 12.81
N MET A 133 10.70 3.26 12.62
CA MET A 133 10.75 4.61 12.05
C MET A 133 11.44 5.62 12.97
N ASN A 134 11.33 5.47 14.30
CA ASN A 134 12.07 6.28 15.26
C ASN A 134 13.57 5.95 15.23
N GLY A 135 13.94 4.66 15.21
CA GLY A 135 15.31 4.21 15.20
C GLY A 135 16.07 4.64 13.95
N TYR A 136 15.44 4.56 12.80
CA TYR A 136 16.04 5.00 11.53
C TYR A 136 15.82 6.48 11.21
N LYS A 137 15.16 7.25 12.07
CA LYS A 137 14.78 8.66 11.83
C LYS A 137 14.06 8.86 10.49
N ASP A 138 13.14 7.94 10.17
CA ASP A 138 12.43 7.91 8.90
C ASP A 138 11.48 9.12 8.78
N ASN A 139 11.75 9.99 7.82
CA ASN A 139 10.97 11.20 7.59
C ASN A 139 9.53 10.93 7.12
N ARG A 140 9.23 9.73 6.61
CA ARG A 140 7.86 9.33 6.23
C ARG A 140 6.95 9.20 7.45
N ARG A 141 7.50 9.08 8.65
CA ARG A 141 6.77 8.94 9.91
C ARG A 141 5.72 10.04 10.08
N GLU A 142 6.09 11.29 9.83
CA GLU A 142 5.19 12.46 9.93
C GLU A 142 4.06 12.45 8.89
N LYS A 143 4.24 11.71 7.77
CA LYS A 143 3.22 11.55 6.73
C LYS A 143 2.24 10.43 7.04
N PHE A 144 2.69 9.42 7.77
CA PHE A 144 1.87 8.24 8.06
C PHE A 144 1.14 8.32 9.40
N PHE A 145 1.71 9.05 10.37
CA PHE A 145 1.21 9.04 11.73
C PHE A 145 1.08 10.44 12.32
N THR A 146 0.08 10.61 13.18
CA THR A 146 -0.07 11.80 14.00
C THR A 146 0.94 11.77 15.16
N LYS A 147 1.29 12.95 15.68
CA LYS A 147 2.11 13.03 16.89
C LYS A 147 1.39 12.42 18.09
N SER A 148 2.16 11.88 19.03
CA SER A 148 1.65 11.39 20.30
C SER A 148 1.50 12.53 21.30
N GLU A 149 0.70 12.32 22.34
CA GLU A 149 0.58 13.24 23.49
C GLU A 149 1.47 12.82 24.69
N TRP A 150 2.37 11.85 24.49
CA TRP A 150 3.32 11.48 25.55
C TRP A 150 4.44 12.49 25.67
N ALA A 151 4.61 13.05 26.88
CA ALA A 151 5.65 14.03 27.15
C ALA A 151 7.04 13.50 26.78
N GLY A 152 7.77 14.25 25.95
CA GLY A 152 9.12 13.90 25.52
C GLY A 152 9.22 12.95 24.33
N TYR A 153 8.07 12.53 23.75
CA TYR A 153 8.05 11.60 22.62
C TYR A 153 7.09 12.07 21.53
N ASP A 154 7.59 12.44 20.37
CA ASP A 154 6.78 12.88 19.24
C ASP A 154 5.88 11.76 18.68
N TYR A 155 6.36 10.52 18.68
CA TYR A 155 5.62 9.37 18.14
C TYR A 155 5.75 8.16 19.07
N VAL A 156 4.63 7.66 19.52
CA VAL A 156 4.51 6.49 20.39
C VAL A 156 3.48 5.54 19.82
N GLY A 157 3.91 4.33 19.49
CA GLY A 157 3.03 3.28 19.00
C GLY A 157 2.46 2.41 20.12
N MET A 158 1.26 1.89 19.92
CA MET A 158 0.63 0.96 20.84
C MET A 158 1.19 -0.45 20.63
N ARG A 159 1.58 -1.10 21.74
CA ARG A 159 2.06 -2.49 21.69
C ARG A 159 0.91 -3.43 21.32
N ARG A 160 1.16 -4.34 20.39
CA ARG A 160 0.18 -5.37 20.02
C ARG A 160 -0.03 -6.38 21.13
N GLY A 161 -1.25 -6.93 21.25
CA GLY A 161 -1.60 -7.98 22.22
C GLY A 161 -1.80 -7.48 23.63
N ILE A 162 -1.86 -6.18 23.88
CA ILE A 162 -2.30 -5.62 25.17
C ILE A 162 -3.80 -5.38 25.17
N VAL A 163 -4.37 -5.33 26.36
CA VAL A 163 -5.73 -4.79 26.54
C VAL A 163 -5.69 -3.30 26.16
N ILE A 164 -6.58 -2.89 25.27
CA ILE A 164 -6.65 -1.48 24.84
C ILE A 164 -6.99 -0.64 26.06
N PRO A 165 -6.13 0.33 26.46
CA PRO A 165 -6.41 1.20 27.58
C PRO A 165 -7.68 2.01 27.31
N GLU A 166 -8.43 2.33 28.35
CA GLU A 166 -9.57 3.25 28.20
C GLU A 166 -9.13 4.54 27.55
N LEU A 167 -9.83 4.93 26.50
CA LEU A 167 -9.49 6.07 25.68
C LEU A 167 -9.37 7.38 26.49
N LYS A 168 -10.27 7.54 27.46
CA LYS A 168 -10.29 8.72 28.34
C LYS A 168 -9.07 8.86 29.23
N THR A 169 -8.28 7.77 29.40
CA THR A 169 -7.12 7.77 30.29
C THR A 169 -5.80 7.90 29.54
N VAL A 170 -5.47 6.95 28.69
CA VAL A 170 -4.16 6.88 28.03
C VAL A 170 -4.23 6.52 26.54
N GLY A 171 -5.33 5.95 26.06
CA GLY A 171 -5.46 5.51 24.66
C GLY A 171 -5.25 6.66 23.68
N HIS A 172 -5.78 7.85 23.96
CA HIS A 172 -5.65 9.05 23.13
C HIS A 172 -4.19 9.57 23.02
N LYS A 173 -3.31 9.16 23.91
CA LYS A 173 -1.90 9.63 23.90
C LYS A 173 -1.03 8.94 22.86
N TYR A 174 -1.46 7.81 22.30
CA TYR A 174 -0.71 7.12 21.25
C TYR A 174 -0.88 7.79 19.89
N SER A 175 0.11 7.62 19.03
CA SER A 175 0.03 8.06 17.65
C SER A 175 -1.08 7.33 16.89
N GLY A 176 -1.89 8.09 16.16
CA GLY A 176 -2.88 7.56 15.22
C GLY A 176 -2.34 7.50 13.79
N VAL A 177 -3.15 6.98 12.87
CA VAL A 177 -2.87 7.03 11.44
C VAL A 177 -3.20 8.43 10.92
N ASN A 178 -2.29 9.06 10.17
CA ASN A 178 -2.56 10.34 9.53
C ASN A 178 -3.45 10.12 8.30
N ILE A 179 -4.66 10.65 8.33
CA ILE A 179 -5.68 10.54 7.28
C ILE A 179 -5.99 11.88 6.59
N ALA A 180 -5.17 12.91 6.88
CA ALA A 180 -5.29 14.23 6.29
C ALA A 180 -4.75 14.28 4.85
#